data_8e0cfe3b8a3c7c09122e73b816163fca
#
_entry.id   8e0cfe3b8a3c7c09122e73b816163fca
#
_cell.length_a   1.000
_cell.length_b   1.000
_cell.length_c   1.000
_cell.angle_alpha   90.00
_cell.angle_beta   90.00
_cell.angle_gamma   90.00
#
_symmetry.space_group_name_H-M   'P 1'
#
loop_
_entity.id
_entity.type
_entity.pdbx_description
1 polymer ?
#
loop_
_entity_poly.entity_id
_entity_poly.type
_entity_poly.pdbx_seq_one_letter_code
_entity_poly.pdbx_strand_id
1 'polypeptide(L)'
;MKARILLVGLVSALFVVSTAVAAPPPGKGKPPPTGEGCKPKVTVVLRGTLSGASAGSLNMTVTRGNRWARAYVSAGTASVTVDSTAKVRRNGKKTLADLVTGDRVLVQARVCKADLAEGATPALTAVRVVAHPATP
;
A
#
# COMPACT_ATOMS: atom_id res chain seq x y z
N MET A 1 12.45 13.67 76.49
CA MET A 1 11.17 13.40 75.84
C MET A 1 11.44 12.69 74.52
N LYS A 2 11.10 11.46 74.44
CA LYS A 2 11.46 10.57 73.33
C LYS A 2 10.18 10.29 72.55
N ALA A 3 10.01 10.89 71.40
CA ALA A 3 8.96 10.56 70.44
C ALA A 3 9.39 9.36 69.61
N ARG A 4 8.68 8.26 69.74
CA ARG A 4 8.82 7.08 68.93
C ARG A 4 7.84 7.16 67.76
N ILE A 5 8.33 7.36 66.60
CA ILE A 5 7.56 7.32 65.38
C ILE A 5 7.54 5.85 64.88
N LEU A 6 6.39 5.23 64.95
CA LEU A 6 6.09 3.93 64.37
C LEU A 6 5.79 4.11 62.89
N LEU A 7 6.70 3.67 62.03
CA LEU A 7 6.51 3.60 60.61
C LEU A 7 5.75 2.32 60.27
N VAL A 8 4.47 2.45 59.99
CA VAL A 8 3.66 1.35 59.47
C VAL A 8 3.87 1.32 57.95
N GLY A 9 4.63 0.32 57.52
CA GLY A 9 4.83 0.03 56.12
C GLY A 9 3.57 -0.58 55.51
N LEU A 10 2.95 0.14 54.61
CA LEU A 10 1.83 -0.34 53.79
C LEU A 10 2.41 -1.02 52.57
N VAL A 11 2.42 -2.34 52.55
CA VAL A 11 2.80 -3.14 51.40
C VAL A 11 1.56 -3.18 50.48
N SER A 12 1.57 -2.36 49.47
CA SER A 12 0.57 -2.41 48.38
C SER A 12 0.95 -3.54 47.43
N ALA A 13 0.29 -4.68 47.53
CA ALA A 13 0.37 -5.74 46.54
C ALA A 13 -0.34 -5.30 45.26
N LEU A 14 0.43 -4.94 44.25
CA LEU A 14 -0.04 -4.74 42.91
C LEU A 14 -0.39 -6.10 42.30
N PHE A 15 -1.66 -6.44 42.27
CA PHE A 15 -2.15 -7.53 41.44
C PHE A 15 -2.14 -7.08 39.99
N VAL A 16 -1.11 -7.49 39.26
CA VAL A 16 -1.09 -7.40 37.79
C VAL A 16 -2.09 -8.45 37.29
N VAL A 17 -3.29 -8.02 36.99
CA VAL A 17 -4.24 -8.86 36.26
C VAL A 17 -3.75 -8.95 34.84
N SER A 18 -3.02 -9.98 34.50
CA SER A 18 -2.71 -10.33 33.12
C SER A 18 -4.02 -10.79 32.46
N THR A 19 -4.69 -9.90 31.77
CA THR A 19 -5.75 -10.29 30.84
C THR A 19 -5.10 -11.06 29.69
N ALA A 20 -5.07 -12.37 29.82
CA ALA A 20 -4.74 -13.21 28.68
C ALA A 20 -5.85 -13.01 27.63
N VAL A 21 -5.57 -12.23 26.61
CA VAL A 21 -6.42 -12.18 25.42
C VAL A 21 -6.34 -13.57 24.81
N ALA A 22 -7.39 -14.36 24.98
CA ALA A 22 -7.45 -15.67 24.37
C ALA A 22 -7.40 -15.50 22.86
N ALA A 23 -6.31 -15.98 22.25
CA ALA A 23 -6.22 -16.05 20.80
C ALA A 23 -7.38 -16.91 20.28
N PRO A 24 -8.07 -16.50 19.19
CA PRO A 24 -9.14 -17.31 18.62
C PRO A 24 -8.58 -18.69 18.22
N PRO A 25 -9.36 -19.76 18.41
CA PRO A 25 -8.87 -21.10 18.14
C PRO A 25 -8.44 -21.24 16.67
N PRO A 26 -7.29 -21.86 16.39
CA PRO A 26 -6.84 -22.08 15.02
C PRO A 26 -7.86 -22.93 14.26
N GLY A 27 -8.25 -22.50 13.05
CA GLY A 27 -9.10 -23.26 12.13
C GLY A 27 -10.55 -22.78 12.02
N LYS A 28 -11.00 -21.79 12.78
CA LYS A 28 -12.33 -21.19 12.63
C LYS A 28 -12.22 -19.70 12.35
N GLY A 29 -12.04 -19.36 11.09
CA GLY A 29 -11.97 -18.01 10.61
C GLY A 29 -11.13 -17.94 9.35
N LYS A 30 -11.53 -17.13 8.38
CA LYS A 30 -10.68 -16.85 7.24
C LYS A 30 -9.44 -16.14 7.72
N PRO A 31 -8.22 -16.58 7.35
CA PRO A 31 -7.04 -15.79 7.65
C PRO A 31 -7.20 -14.38 7.09
N PRO A 32 -6.68 -13.34 7.76
CA PRO A 32 -6.73 -11.99 7.22
C PRO A 32 -6.16 -11.99 5.81
N PRO A 33 -6.77 -11.27 4.86
CA PRO A 33 -6.29 -11.23 3.49
C PRO A 33 -4.89 -10.62 3.46
N THR A 34 -3.89 -11.46 3.26
CA THR A 34 -2.56 -11.02 2.87
C THR A 34 -2.54 -10.76 1.37
N GLY A 35 -1.62 -9.93 0.87
CA GLY A 35 -1.60 -9.46 -0.52
C GLY A 35 -1.79 -10.55 -1.60
N GLU A 36 -1.39 -11.78 -1.34
CA GLU A 36 -1.59 -12.91 -2.25
C GLU A 36 -2.90 -13.67 -2.02
N GLY A 37 -3.42 -13.66 -0.80
CA GLY A 37 -4.60 -14.42 -0.39
C GLY A 37 -5.92 -13.67 -0.46
N CYS A 38 -5.92 -12.37 -0.74
CA CYS A 38 -7.14 -11.58 -0.73
C CYS A 38 -8.02 -11.85 -1.96
N LYS A 39 -9.29 -11.95 -1.71
CA LYS A 39 -10.32 -12.06 -2.77
C LYS A 39 -11.53 -11.20 -2.37
N PRO A 40 -12.15 -10.47 -3.30
CA PRO A 40 -11.74 -10.32 -4.70
C PRO A 40 -10.56 -9.35 -4.88
N LYS A 41 -9.72 -9.62 -5.86
CA LYS A 41 -8.75 -8.66 -6.38
C LYS A 41 -9.39 -7.83 -7.48
N VAL A 42 -9.12 -6.55 -7.47
CA VAL A 42 -9.58 -5.62 -8.49
C VAL A 42 -8.39 -5.02 -9.24
N THR A 43 -8.61 -4.64 -10.48
CA THR A 43 -7.59 -3.95 -11.27
C THR A 43 -7.76 -2.45 -11.14
N VAL A 44 -6.76 -1.79 -10.59
CA VAL A 44 -6.64 -0.34 -10.58
C VAL A 44 -5.95 0.08 -11.88
N VAL A 45 -6.54 0.99 -12.60
CA VAL A 45 -5.96 1.57 -13.82
C VAL A 45 -5.72 3.04 -13.58
N LEU A 46 -4.47 3.45 -13.68
CA LEU A 46 -4.04 4.84 -13.56
C LEU A 46 -3.57 5.35 -14.91
N ARG A 47 -3.90 6.57 -15.23
CA ARG A 47 -3.42 7.29 -16.41
C ARG A 47 -2.90 8.65 -15.99
N GLY A 48 -1.80 9.04 -16.55
CA GLY A 48 -1.18 10.32 -16.24
C GLY A 48 0.16 10.50 -16.90
N THR A 49 0.99 11.29 -16.27
CA THR A 49 2.33 11.64 -16.76
C THR A 49 3.39 11.09 -15.82
N LEU A 50 4.43 10.52 -16.39
CA LEU A 50 5.56 10.01 -15.61
C LEU A 50 6.35 11.17 -14.99
N SER A 51 6.49 11.14 -13.68
CA SER A 51 7.30 12.10 -12.93
C SER A 51 8.73 11.62 -12.74
N GLY A 52 8.93 10.31 -12.66
CA GLY A 52 10.23 9.70 -12.52
C GLY A 52 10.13 8.18 -12.49
N ALA A 53 11.19 7.51 -12.87
CA ALA A 53 11.34 6.07 -12.77
C ALA A 53 12.71 5.73 -12.23
N SER A 54 12.77 4.74 -11.36
CA SER A 54 13.99 4.19 -10.81
C SER A 54 13.93 2.67 -10.83
N ALA A 55 15.01 1.99 -10.46
CA ALA A 55 15.01 0.53 -10.42
C ALA A 55 13.87 0.00 -9.52
N GLY A 56 12.90 -0.68 -10.12
CA GLY A 56 11.79 -1.31 -9.39
C GLY A 56 10.66 -0.39 -8.95
N SER A 57 10.66 0.90 -9.30
CA SER A 57 9.57 1.81 -8.97
C SER A 57 9.35 2.90 -10.00
N LEU A 58 8.14 3.42 -10.03
CA LEU A 58 7.82 4.58 -10.86
C LEU A 58 6.90 5.53 -10.09
N ASN A 59 7.10 6.83 -10.30
CA ASN A 59 6.24 7.89 -9.79
C ASN A 59 5.54 8.57 -10.93
N MET A 60 4.26 8.87 -10.76
CA MET A 60 3.46 9.50 -11.79
C MET A 60 2.50 10.54 -11.22
N THR A 61 2.18 11.54 -12.01
CA THR A 61 1.05 12.42 -11.78
C THR A 61 -0.19 11.76 -12.37
N VAL A 62 -1.20 11.50 -11.54
CA VAL A 62 -2.41 10.81 -11.93
C VAL A 62 -3.46 11.84 -12.38
N THR A 63 -3.92 11.71 -13.61
CA THR A 63 -4.95 12.60 -14.16
C THR A 63 -6.29 11.91 -14.32
N ARG A 64 -6.28 10.61 -14.58
CA ARG A 64 -7.48 9.80 -14.78
C ARG A 64 -7.26 8.38 -14.26
N GLY A 65 -8.36 7.70 -14.00
CA GLY A 65 -8.35 6.30 -13.63
C GLY A 65 -9.72 5.67 -13.71
N ASN A 66 -9.77 4.37 -13.49
CA ASN A 66 -11.06 3.67 -13.40
C ASN A 66 -11.70 3.92 -12.01
N ARG A 67 -12.87 3.32 -11.78
CA ARG A 67 -13.60 3.48 -10.52
C ARG A 67 -12.78 3.14 -9.25
N TRP A 68 -11.84 2.23 -9.38
CA TRP A 68 -10.98 1.80 -8.28
C TRP A 68 -9.79 2.73 -8.03
N ALA A 69 -9.51 3.61 -8.98
CA ALA A 69 -8.42 4.57 -8.90
C ALA A 69 -8.81 5.94 -8.33
N ARG A 70 -10.04 6.13 -7.89
CA ARG A 70 -10.57 7.44 -7.47
C ARG A 70 -9.72 8.13 -6.42
N ALA A 71 -9.27 7.39 -5.40
CA ALA A 71 -8.44 7.93 -4.35
C ALA A 71 -7.09 8.44 -4.87
N TYR A 72 -6.48 7.74 -5.83
CA TYR A 72 -5.22 8.15 -6.46
C TYR A 72 -5.41 9.37 -7.36
N VAL A 73 -6.54 9.45 -8.07
CA VAL A 73 -6.88 10.64 -8.87
C VAL A 73 -7.08 11.86 -7.97
N SER A 74 -7.74 11.70 -6.84
CA SER A 74 -7.92 12.77 -5.85
C SER A 74 -6.59 13.19 -5.21
N ALA A 75 -5.69 12.25 -4.96
CA ALA A 75 -4.34 12.54 -4.46
C ALA A 75 -3.46 13.23 -5.51
N GLY A 76 -3.73 13.04 -6.79
CA GLY A 76 -3.01 13.64 -7.91
C GLY A 76 -1.68 12.99 -8.24
N THR A 77 -1.15 12.13 -7.37
CA THR A 77 0.13 11.44 -7.55
C THR A 77 0.02 9.99 -7.11
N ALA A 78 0.84 9.12 -7.69
CA ALA A 78 0.97 7.73 -7.26
C ALA A 78 2.41 7.26 -7.41
N SER A 79 2.85 6.46 -6.44
CA SER A 79 4.08 5.70 -6.49
C SER A 79 3.74 4.23 -6.67
N VAL A 80 4.33 3.60 -7.66
CA VAL A 80 4.01 2.23 -8.06
C VAL A 80 5.26 1.39 -8.09
N THR A 81 5.24 0.25 -7.42
CA THR A 81 6.31 -0.74 -7.51
C THR A 81 6.18 -1.50 -8.81
N VAL A 82 7.29 -1.68 -9.51
CA VAL A 82 7.37 -2.44 -10.76
C VAL A 82 8.36 -3.57 -10.56
N ASP A 83 7.87 -4.77 -10.44
CA ASP A 83 8.71 -5.95 -10.29
C ASP A 83 9.12 -6.53 -11.66
N SER A 84 9.97 -7.55 -11.65
CA SER A 84 10.46 -8.21 -12.86
C SER A 84 9.38 -8.92 -13.67
N THR A 85 8.22 -9.19 -13.07
CA THR A 85 7.09 -9.88 -13.75
C THR A 85 6.17 -8.88 -14.47
N ALA A 86 6.27 -7.59 -14.17
CA ALA A 86 5.47 -6.56 -14.79
C ALA A 86 5.84 -6.40 -16.28
N LYS A 87 4.82 -6.24 -17.11
CA LYS A 87 4.99 -5.99 -18.54
C LYS A 87 5.14 -4.49 -18.79
N VAL A 88 6.33 -4.06 -19.15
CA VAL A 88 6.61 -2.66 -19.50
C VAL A 88 6.72 -2.53 -21.01
N ARG A 89 6.11 -1.48 -21.58
CA ARG A 89 6.19 -1.16 -23.01
C ARG A 89 6.29 0.35 -23.23
N ARG A 90 7.25 0.75 -24.06
CA ARG A 90 7.42 2.10 -24.58
C ARG A 90 8.00 2.03 -25.99
N ASN A 91 7.19 2.32 -27.01
CA ASN A 91 7.64 2.32 -28.42
C ASN A 91 8.49 1.08 -28.81
N GLY A 92 8.00 -0.12 -28.46
CA GLY A 92 8.71 -1.37 -28.73
C GLY A 92 9.76 -1.76 -27.69
N LYS A 93 10.22 -0.84 -26.85
CA LYS A 93 11.10 -1.12 -25.72
C LYS A 93 10.32 -1.72 -24.56
N LYS A 94 10.98 -2.54 -23.74
CA LYS A 94 10.34 -3.39 -22.73
C LYS A 94 10.90 -3.22 -21.31
N THR A 95 11.78 -2.27 -21.08
CA THR A 95 12.42 -2.08 -19.79
C THR A 95 11.96 -0.79 -19.10
N LEU A 96 11.99 -0.79 -17.78
CA LEU A 96 11.64 0.37 -16.98
C LEU A 96 12.62 1.53 -17.21
N ALA A 97 13.89 1.22 -17.50
CA ALA A 97 14.92 2.21 -17.79
C ALA A 97 14.67 2.99 -19.10
N ASP A 98 13.84 2.45 -19.98
CA ASP A 98 13.48 3.10 -21.25
C ASP A 98 12.41 4.19 -21.08
N LEU A 99 11.79 4.27 -19.92
CA LEU A 99 10.78 5.30 -19.62
C LEU A 99 11.44 6.65 -19.43
N VAL A 100 10.81 7.69 -19.95
CA VAL A 100 11.29 9.07 -19.88
C VAL A 100 10.31 9.93 -19.09
N THR A 101 10.83 10.78 -18.22
CA THR A 101 10.01 11.76 -17.48
C THR A 101 9.22 12.62 -18.47
N GLY A 102 7.92 12.77 -18.22
CA GLY A 102 7.01 13.46 -19.11
C GLY A 102 6.21 12.53 -20.04
N ASP A 103 6.59 11.25 -20.13
CA ASP A 103 5.81 10.29 -20.91
C ASP A 103 4.38 10.16 -20.38
N ARG A 104 3.44 9.97 -21.27
CA ARG A 104 2.08 9.59 -20.90
C ARG A 104 2.07 8.11 -20.55
N VAL A 105 1.67 7.79 -19.33
CA VAL A 105 1.70 6.41 -18.84
C VAL A 105 0.32 5.91 -18.49
N LEU A 106 0.12 4.62 -18.74
CA LEU A 106 -1.00 3.84 -18.26
C LEU A 106 -0.43 2.71 -17.40
N VAL A 107 -0.83 2.67 -16.16
CA VAL A 107 -0.42 1.65 -15.20
C VAL A 107 -1.62 0.81 -14.81
N GLN A 108 -1.47 -0.49 -14.87
CA GLN A 108 -2.43 -1.46 -14.36
C GLN A 108 -1.82 -2.19 -13.18
N ALA A 109 -2.48 -2.14 -12.04
CA ALA A 109 -2.06 -2.82 -10.82
C ALA A 109 -3.22 -3.65 -10.26
N ARG A 110 -2.91 -4.73 -9.57
CA ARG A 110 -3.89 -5.53 -8.86
C ARG A 110 -3.78 -5.29 -7.36
N VAL A 111 -4.92 -4.99 -6.75
CA VAL A 111 -5.02 -4.80 -5.30
C VAL A 111 -6.23 -5.53 -4.75
N CYS A 112 -6.21 -5.75 -3.45
CA CYS A 112 -7.38 -6.25 -2.75
C CYS A 112 -8.48 -5.18 -2.74
N LYS A 113 -9.68 -5.55 -3.08
CA LYS A 113 -10.82 -4.62 -3.02
C LYS A 113 -11.00 -4.01 -1.62
N ALA A 114 -10.77 -4.81 -0.59
CA ALA A 114 -10.88 -4.36 0.79
C ALA A 114 -9.89 -3.25 1.15
N ASP A 115 -8.69 -3.26 0.56
CA ASP A 115 -7.66 -2.25 0.81
C ASP A 115 -8.00 -0.88 0.20
N LEU A 116 -8.94 -0.82 -0.73
CA LEU A 116 -9.42 0.41 -1.35
C LEU A 116 -10.62 1.04 -0.62
N ALA A 117 -11.02 0.49 0.51
CA ALA A 117 -12.13 1.02 1.30
C ALA A 117 -11.81 2.44 1.82
N GLU A 118 -12.84 3.28 1.91
CA GLU A 118 -12.78 4.61 2.55
C GLU A 118 -11.76 5.58 1.94
N GLY A 119 -11.49 5.46 0.63
CA GLY A 119 -10.56 6.37 -0.07
C GLY A 119 -9.10 6.12 0.24
N ALA A 120 -8.74 4.95 0.77
CA ALA A 120 -7.36 4.55 0.99
C ALA A 120 -6.58 4.42 -0.32
N THR A 121 -5.29 4.73 -0.26
CA THR A 121 -4.34 4.58 -1.37
C THR A 121 -3.27 3.55 -1.02
N PRO A 122 -3.60 2.25 -1.03
CA PRO A 122 -2.63 1.21 -0.72
C PRO A 122 -1.48 1.20 -1.73
N ALA A 123 -0.34 0.65 -1.33
CA ALA A 123 0.79 0.47 -2.22
C ALA A 123 0.39 -0.37 -3.44
N LEU A 124 0.77 0.09 -4.62
CA LEU A 124 0.47 -0.58 -5.89
C LEU A 124 1.69 -1.33 -6.40
N THR A 125 1.45 -2.55 -6.88
CA THR A 125 2.43 -3.30 -7.67
C THR A 125 1.89 -3.42 -9.09
N ALA A 126 2.61 -2.87 -10.05
CA ALA A 126 2.20 -2.87 -11.44
C ALA A 126 2.24 -4.28 -12.03
N VAL A 127 1.19 -4.62 -12.74
CA VAL A 127 1.14 -5.80 -13.61
C VAL A 127 1.54 -5.42 -15.04
N ARG A 128 1.20 -4.19 -15.44
CA ARG A 128 1.49 -3.68 -16.77
C ARG A 128 1.71 -2.17 -16.73
N VAL A 129 2.71 -1.73 -17.44
CA VAL A 129 3.01 -0.30 -17.67
C VAL A 129 3.12 -0.07 -19.17
N VAL A 130 2.35 0.86 -19.69
CA VAL A 130 2.44 1.28 -21.09
C VAL A 130 2.72 2.77 -21.11
N ALA A 131 3.82 3.14 -21.74
CA ALA A 131 4.22 4.54 -21.87
C ALA A 131 4.21 4.97 -23.34
N HIS A 132 3.79 6.19 -23.56
CA HIS A 132 3.86 6.86 -24.84
C HIS A 132 4.65 8.16 -24.67
N PRO A 133 5.54 8.51 -25.58
CA PRO A 133 6.23 9.79 -25.54
C PRO A 133 5.24 10.94 -25.40
N ALA A 134 5.66 11.98 -24.68
CA ALA A 134 4.91 13.21 -24.64
C ALA A 134 4.73 13.72 -26.08
N THR A 135 3.53 14.12 -26.44
CA THR A 135 3.30 14.77 -27.74
C THR A 135 3.97 16.14 -27.68
N PRO A 136 4.80 16.49 -28.64
CA PRO A 136 5.42 17.82 -28.67
C PRO A 136 4.37 18.94 -28.80
#